data_558fa74073434d5ac77ddf718df28fdf
#
_entry.id   558fa74073434d5ac77ddf718df28fdf
#
_cell.length_a   1.000
_cell.length_b   1.000
_cell.length_c   1.000
_cell.angle_alpha   90.00
_cell.angle_beta   90.00
_cell.angle_gamma   90.00
#
_symmetry.space_group_name_H-M   'P 1'
#
loop_
_entity.id
_entity.type
_entity.pdbx_description
1 polymer ?
#
loop_
_entity_poly.entity_id
_entity_poly.type
_entity_poly.pdbx_seq_one_letter_code
_entity_poly.pdbx_strand_id
1 'polypeptide(L)' 'MTTTTYPVTGMSCEHCVNAVTSELGGLGGVSAVTVVLVPGGNSSVTVASDVPLPEDAVSAALDEAGGYRIGR' A
#
# COMPACT_ATOMS: atom_id res chain seq x y z
N MET A 1 -7.07 -16.77 1.03
CA MET A 1 -6.11 -15.66 1.15
C MET A 1 -5.93 -14.98 -0.20
N THR A 2 -6.01 -13.69 -0.24
CA THR A 2 -5.90 -12.92 -1.48
C THR A 2 -4.66 -12.06 -1.45
N THR A 3 -3.86 -12.10 -2.50
CA THR A 3 -2.67 -11.27 -2.65
C THR A 3 -2.85 -10.36 -3.84
N THR A 4 -2.73 -9.06 -3.62
CA THR A 4 -2.91 -8.05 -4.66
C THR A 4 -1.73 -7.09 -4.64
N THR A 5 -1.22 -6.75 -5.82
CA THR A 5 -0.13 -5.79 -5.97
C THR A 5 -0.68 -4.51 -6.58
N TYR A 6 -0.37 -3.38 -5.96
CA TYR A 6 -0.79 -2.05 -6.40
C TYR A 6 0.44 -1.23 -6.78
N PRO A 7 0.44 -0.56 -7.94
CA PRO A 7 1.44 0.46 -8.22
C PRO A 7 1.08 1.72 -7.43
N VAL A 8 2.04 2.25 -6.68
CA VAL A 8 1.81 3.43 -5.82
C VAL A 8 2.80 4.52 -6.20
N THR A 9 2.28 5.72 -6.43
CA THR A 9 3.10 6.89 -6.75
C THR A 9 3.34 7.75 -5.51
N GLY A 10 4.39 8.55 -5.54
CA GLY A 10 4.71 9.51 -4.50
C GLY A 10 5.66 8.99 -3.42
N MET A 11 6.02 7.72 -3.45
CA MET A 11 6.95 7.15 -2.48
C MET A 11 8.40 7.41 -2.91
N SER A 12 9.18 7.98 -2.02
CA SER A 12 10.57 8.35 -2.34
C SER A 12 11.60 7.92 -1.31
N CYS A 13 11.18 7.40 -0.15
CA CYS A 13 12.11 7.02 0.92
C CYS A 13 11.51 5.93 1.82
N GLU A 14 12.34 5.37 2.70
CA GLU A 14 11.91 4.31 3.61
C GLU A 14 10.83 4.76 4.59
N HIS A 15 10.81 6.03 4.96
CA HIS A 15 9.74 6.55 5.83
C HIS A 15 8.38 6.41 5.16
N CYS A 16 8.33 6.60 3.85
CA CYS A 16 7.11 6.39 3.07
C CYS A 16 6.70 4.92 3.11
N VAL A 17 7.65 4.02 2.95
CA VAL A 17 7.40 2.57 3.02
C VAL A 17 6.81 2.20 4.38
N ASN A 18 7.41 2.69 5.46
CA ASN A 18 6.94 2.40 6.82
C ASN A 18 5.53 2.94 7.06
N ALA A 19 5.25 4.15 6.61
CA ALA A 19 3.93 4.75 6.76
C ALA A 19 2.86 3.95 6.00
N VAL A 20 3.13 3.59 4.76
CA VAL A 20 2.21 2.79 3.94
C VAL A 20 1.99 1.41 4.56
N THR A 21 3.05 0.75 4.99
CA THR A 21 2.96 -0.57 5.62
C THR A 21 2.11 -0.50 6.88
N SER A 22 2.31 0.50 7.71
CA SER A 22 1.56 0.68 8.95
C SER A 22 0.06 0.91 8.68
N GLU A 23 -0.26 1.79 7.75
CA GLU A 23 -1.65 2.12 7.44
C GLU A 23 -2.38 0.94 6.78
N LEU A 24 -1.76 0.28 5.83
CA LEU A 24 -2.36 -0.89 5.18
C LEU A 24 -2.47 -2.07 6.14
N GLY A 25 -1.47 -2.26 6.99
CA GLY A 25 -1.49 -3.32 7.99
C GLY A 25 -2.57 -3.14 9.04
N GLY A 26 -3.09 -1.92 9.21
CA GLY A 26 -4.19 -1.62 10.11
C GLY A 26 -5.56 -1.93 9.56
N LEU A 27 -5.66 -2.25 8.27
CA LEU A 27 -6.95 -2.62 7.66
C LEU A 27 -7.36 -4.02 8.11
N GLY A 28 -8.66 -4.19 8.38
CA GLY A 28 -9.18 -5.48 8.81
C GLY A 28 -8.97 -6.55 7.74
N GLY A 29 -8.48 -7.72 8.15
CA GLY A 29 -8.25 -8.84 7.25
C GLY A 29 -6.88 -8.88 6.59
N VAL A 30 -6.07 -7.83 6.74
CA VAL A 30 -4.72 -7.81 6.18
C VAL A 30 -3.77 -8.64 7.04
N SER A 31 -3.09 -9.59 6.43
CA SER A 31 -2.12 -10.45 7.12
C SER A 31 -0.67 -10.05 6.85
N ALA A 32 -0.38 -9.47 5.70
CA ALA A 32 0.98 -9.02 5.37
C ALA A 32 0.97 -7.90 4.34
N VAL A 33 1.95 -7.02 4.42
CA VAL A 33 2.17 -5.95 3.44
C VAL A 33 3.64 -5.96 3.07
N THR A 34 3.92 -6.01 1.79
CA THR A 34 5.29 -5.96 1.26
C THR A 34 5.39 -4.78 0.29
N VAL A 35 6.40 -3.95 0.44
CA VAL A 35 6.61 -2.79 -0.42
C VAL A 35 7.98 -2.88 -1.07
N VAL A 36 7.99 -2.73 -2.39
CA VAL A 36 9.23 -2.58 -3.17
C VAL A 36 9.32 -1.12 -3.59
N LEU A 37 10.23 -0.38 -2.98
CA LEU A 37 10.38 1.05 -3.24
C LEU A 37 11.09 1.28 -4.57
N VAL A 38 10.47 2.10 -5.42
CA VAL A 38 11.06 2.56 -6.69
C VAL A 38 11.04 4.08 -6.69
N PRO A 39 12.14 4.73 -6.23
CA PRO A 39 12.20 6.19 -6.18
C PRO A 39 12.06 6.79 -7.58
N GLY A 40 11.20 7.79 -7.72
CA GLY A 40 10.94 8.43 -8.99
C GLY A 40 10.03 7.67 -9.94
N GLY A 41 9.53 6.51 -9.52
CA GLY A 41 8.63 5.69 -10.33
C GLY A 41 7.48 5.14 -9.50
N ASN A 42 6.80 4.13 -10.02
CA ASN A 42 5.72 3.45 -9.29
C ASN A 42 6.32 2.36 -8.41
N SER A 43 6.20 2.54 -7.10
CA SER A 43 6.57 1.50 -6.13
C SER A 43 5.50 0.41 -6.14
N SER A 44 5.90 -0.82 -5.87
CA SER A 44 4.97 -1.96 -5.81
C SER A 44 4.59 -2.24 -4.37
N VAL A 45 3.30 -2.21 -4.08
CA VAL A 45 2.76 -2.53 -2.76
C VAL A 45 1.94 -3.81 -2.88
N THR A 46 2.40 -4.87 -2.25
CA THR A 46 1.73 -6.16 -2.26
C THR A 46 1.04 -6.38 -0.93
N VAL A 47 -0.25 -6.61 -0.96
CA VAL A 47 -1.07 -6.82 0.22
C VAL A 47 -1.63 -8.23 0.21
N ALA A 48 -1.34 -8.99 1.26
CA ALA A 48 -1.94 -10.29 1.50
C ALA A 48 -3.05 -10.13 2.54
N SER A 49 -4.24 -10.59 2.23
CA SER A 49 -5.40 -10.46 3.11
C SER A 49 -6.27 -11.72 3.08
N ASP A 50 -7.04 -11.92 4.13
CA ASP A 50 -7.97 -13.07 4.21
C ASP A 50 -9.14 -12.92 3.24
N VAL A 51 -9.51 -11.67 2.96
CA VAL A 51 -10.59 -11.35 2.04
C VAL A 51 -10.12 -10.28 1.05
N PRO A 52 -10.70 -10.19 -0.15
CA PRO A 52 -10.36 -9.13 -1.09
C PRO A 52 -10.66 -7.76 -0.47
N LEU A 53 -9.70 -6.85 -0.57
CA LEU A 53 -9.88 -5.49 -0.07
C LEU A 53 -10.45 -4.60 -1.18
N PRO A 54 -11.43 -3.73 -0.85
CA PRO A 54 -11.87 -2.72 -1.80
C PRO A 54 -10.72 -1.77 -2.13
N GLU A 55 -10.60 -1.38 -3.39
CA GLU A 55 -9.58 -0.42 -3.79
C GLU A 55 -9.72 0.91 -3.03
N ASP A 56 -10.96 1.30 -2.72
CA ASP A 56 -11.24 2.51 -1.94
C ASP A 56 -10.61 2.46 -0.56
N ALA A 57 -10.63 1.30 0.10
CA ALA A 57 -10.02 1.14 1.42
C ALA A 57 -8.50 1.27 1.33
N VAL A 58 -7.89 0.70 0.31
CA VAL A 58 -6.45 0.81 0.07
C VAL A 58 -6.08 2.25 -0.26
N SER A 59 -6.84 2.90 -1.12
CA SER A 59 -6.62 4.31 -1.49
C SER A 59 -6.73 5.23 -0.28
N ALA A 60 -7.72 5.01 0.58
CA ALA A 60 -7.90 5.79 1.81
C ALA A 60 -6.71 5.60 2.75
N ALA A 61 -6.22 4.38 2.90
CA ALA A 61 -5.06 4.10 3.74
C ALA A 61 -3.79 4.78 3.19
N LEU A 62 -3.61 4.77 1.89
CA LEU A 62 -2.49 5.45 1.25
C LEU A 62 -2.55 6.97 1.45
N ASP A 63 -3.74 7.54 1.38
CA ASP A 63 -3.96 8.97 1.63
C ASP A 63 -3.62 9.33 3.08
N GLU A 64 -4.05 8.50 4.03
CA GLU A 64 -3.74 8.69 5.45
C GLU A 64 -2.24 8.54 5.73
N ALA A 65 -1.55 7.69 4.98
CA ALA A 65 -0.11 7.48 5.15
C ALA A 65 0.72 8.69 4.72
N GLY A 66 0.23 9.51 3.79
CA GLY A 66 0.95 10.68 3.33
C GLY A 66 0.55 11.19 1.96
N GLY A 67 -0.69 10.94 1.56
CA GLY A 67 -1.18 11.43 0.27
C GLY A 67 -0.68 10.64 -0.92
N TYR A 68 -0.28 9.41 -0.73
CA TYR A 68 0.14 8.54 -1.82
C TYR A 68 -1.06 8.08 -2.63
N ARG A 69 -0.84 7.75 -3.89
CA ARG A 69 -1.90 7.36 -4.81
C ARG A 69 -1.56 6.10 -5.55
N ILE A 70 -2.60 5.33 -5.89
CA ILE A 70 -2.45 4.19 -6.80
C ILE A 70 -2.16 4.73 -8.19
N GLY A 71 -1.06 4.32 -8.76
CA GLY A 71 -0.55 4.85 -10.02
C GLY A 71 -1.10 4.16 -11.27
N ARG A 72 -2.40 4.07 -11.38
CA ARG A 72 -3.06 3.48 -12.55
C ARG A 72 -3.58 4.53 -13.49
#